data_cfe1ed27b0bd4031d4d6f2858180094d
#
_entry.id   cfe1ed27b0bd4031d4d6f2858180094d
#
_cell.length_a   1.000
_cell.length_b   1.000
_cell.length_c   1.000
_cell.angle_alpha   90.00
_cell.angle_beta   90.00
_cell.angle_gamma   90.00
#
_symmetry.space_group_name_H-M   'P 1'
#
loop_
_entity.id
_entity.type
_entity.pdbx_description
1 polymer ?
#
loop_
_entity_poly.entity_id
_entity_poly.type
_entity_poly.pdbx_seq_one_letter_code
_entity_poly.pdbx_strand_id
1 'polypeptide(L)'
;VTAAAGGSLAVFAHPDDEALACGGTLTRAADAGAHVVLVCASRGELGSVSDPALVPQGDVAAARAAELLESARVLGAAEVVQLGHADGCLRWADALDADLAAVLVRERPDAVITFDADGLYWHDDHIGVHERTSAAVAALDATPGARVPALYYVSLAPGAIRAIVDAAHACGGARDGGGLWGISPDAFGVATPAPTLTLDVRPWLPRKLAAIRCHRTQVGAGSPFLWLDEDDALRLLACEQFRRAHVGDAAKAVLERLEQGVDA
;
A
#
# COMPACT_ATOMS: atom_id res chain seq x y z
N VAL A 1 -18.51 -16.95 -20.37
CA VAL A 1 -18.13 -15.52 -20.40
C VAL A 1 -17.82 -15.16 -18.97
N THR A 2 -16.55 -15.27 -18.57
CA THR A 2 -16.07 -14.74 -17.29
C THR A 2 -16.32 -13.22 -17.30
N ALA A 3 -17.06 -12.72 -16.33
CA ALA A 3 -17.16 -11.27 -16.12
C ALA A 3 -15.73 -10.75 -15.97
N ALA A 4 -15.37 -9.73 -16.74
CA ALA A 4 -14.06 -9.10 -16.60
C ALA A 4 -13.87 -8.70 -15.12
N ALA A 5 -12.76 -9.10 -14.52
CA ALA A 5 -12.42 -8.70 -13.18
C ALA A 5 -12.44 -7.16 -13.11
N GLY A 6 -13.14 -6.60 -12.14
CA GLY A 6 -13.31 -5.16 -12.01
C GLY A 6 -11.99 -4.43 -11.77
N GLY A 7 -11.93 -3.12 -12.04
CA GLY A 7 -10.76 -2.31 -11.78
C GLY A 7 -10.48 -2.15 -10.28
N SER A 8 -9.23 -2.21 -9.87
CA SER A 8 -8.78 -1.95 -8.51
C SER A 8 -7.78 -0.79 -8.49
N LEU A 9 -8.02 0.17 -7.62
CA LEU A 9 -7.16 1.34 -7.44
C LEU A 9 -6.53 1.28 -6.04
N ALA A 10 -5.20 1.29 -5.97
CA ALA A 10 -4.47 1.42 -4.72
C ALA A 10 -3.87 2.82 -4.63
N VAL A 11 -4.23 3.57 -3.60
CA VAL A 11 -3.85 4.98 -3.41
C VAL A 11 -2.99 5.09 -2.16
N PHE A 12 -1.71 5.46 -2.36
CA PHE A 12 -0.73 5.54 -1.29
C PHE A 12 0.08 6.84 -1.35
N ALA A 13 0.78 7.13 -0.27
CA ALA A 13 1.52 8.37 -0.10
C ALA A 13 2.87 8.34 -0.81
N HIS A 14 3.63 7.26 -0.59
CA HIS A 14 5.04 7.17 -1.01
C HIS A 14 5.30 5.89 -1.82
N PRO A 15 6.36 5.89 -2.66
CA PRO A 15 6.85 4.66 -3.27
C PRO A 15 7.38 3.71 -2.19
N ASP A 16 6.82 2.55 -2.04
CA ASP A 16 7.02 1.39 -1.14
C ASP A 16 5.77 0.99 -0.35
N ASP A 17 4.87 1.92 -0.07
CA ASP A 17 3.63 1.66 0.65
C ASP A 17 2.81 0.53 0.01
N GLU A 18 2.71 0.52 -1.33
CA GLU A 18 1.91 -0.45 -2.08
C GLU A 18 2.39 -1.89 -1.86
N ALA A 19 3.70 -2.09 -1.86
CA ALA A 19 4.31 -3.40 -1.72
C ALA A 19 4.19 -3.92 -0.28
N LEU A 20 4.42 -3.04 0.69
CA LEU A 20 4.36 -3.36 2.11
C LEU A 20 2.93 -3.60 2.58
N ALA A 21 2.02 -2.68 2.25
CA ALA A 21 0.66 -2.68 2.76
C ALA A 21 -0.23 -3.77 2.14
N CYS A 22 -0.18 -3.96 0.82
CA CYS A 22 -1.10 -4.86 0.12
C CYS A 22 -0.56 -5.52 -1.15
N GLY A 23 0.78 -5.67 -1.27
CA GLY A 23 1.40 -6.21 -2.48
C GLY A 23 0.90 -7.60 -2.89
N GLY A 24 0.60 -8.46 -1.92
CA GLY A 24 0.02 -9.78 -2.18
C GLY A 24 -1.40 -9.70 -2.74
N THR A 25 -2.24 -8.83 -2.19
CA THR A 25 -3.61 -8.57 -2.67
C THR A 25 -3.61 -7.99 -4.08
N LEU A 26 -2.73 -7.01 -4.36
CA LEU A 26 -2.60 -6.42 -5.68
C LEU A 26 -2.18 -7.44 -6.73
N THR A 27 -1.19 -8.28 -6.38
CA THR A 27 -0.73 -9.37 -7.24
C THR A 27 -1.85 -10.39 -7.52
N ARG A 28 -2.59 -10.78 -6.48
CA ARG A 28 -3.72 -11.69 -6.59
C ARG A 28 -4.82 -11.13 -7.47
N ALA A 29 -5.14 -9.85 -7.32
CA ALA A 29 -6.12 -9.17 -8.14
C ALA A 29 -5.69 -9.12 -9.62
N ALA A 30 -4.42 -8.79 -9.89
CA ALA A 30 -3.86 -8.77 -11.23
C ALA A 30 -3.90 -10.16 -11.90
N ASP A 31 -3.54 -11.23 -11.16
CA ASP A 31 -3.59 -12.61 -11.66
C ASP A 31 -5.04 -13.09 -11.92
N ALA A 32 -6.02 -12.55 -11.18
CA ALA A 32 -7.44 -12.76 -11.45
C ALA A 32 -7.97 -11.93 -12.64
N GLY A 33 -7.12 -11.15 -13.30
CA GLY A 33 -7.45 -10.35 -14.48
C GLY A 33 -8.00 -8.94 -14.16
N ALA A 34 -7.89 -8.46 -12.92
CA ALA A 34 -8.29 -7.10 -12.58
C ALA A 34 -7.34 -6.07 -13.22
N HIS A 35 -7.92 -4.94 -13.65
CA HIS A 35 -7.12 -3.77 -14.05
C HIS A 35 -6.64 -3.04 -12.80
N VAL A 36 -5.40 -3.34 -12.35
CA VAL A 36 -4.82 -2.76 -11.15
C VAL A 36 -4.08 -1.49 -11.50
N VAL A 37 -4.46 -0.37 -10.87
CA VAL A 37 -3.80 0.93 -11.00
C VAL A 37 -3.21 1.34 -9.65
N LEU A 38 -1.93 1.71 -9.64
CA LEU A 38 -1.26 2.27 -8.47
C LEU A 38 -1.24 3.80 -8.56
N VAL A 39 -1.71 4.47 -7.54
CA VAL A 39 -1.61 5.92 -7.36
C VAL A 39 -0.65 6.20 -6.23
N CYS A 40 0.41 6.93 -6.52
CA CYS A 40 1.36 7.41 -5.54
C CYS A 40 1.29 8.94 -5.47
N ALA A 41 0.97 9.49 -4.30
CA ALA A 41 0.70 10.92 -4.17
C ALA A 41 1.96 11.77 -4.24
N SER A 42 3.08 11.33 -3.65
CA SER A 42 4.38 11.99 -3.70
C SER A 42 5.43 11.16 -4.44
N ARG A 43 6.64 11.64 -4.50
CA ARG A 43 7.80 10.87 -4.96
C ARG A 43 8.68 10.37 -3.82
N GLY A 44 8.30 10.67 -2.58
CA GLY A 44 9.02 10.26 -1.39
C GLY A 44 10.42 10.88 -1.27
N GLU A 45 10.59 12.09 -1.75
CA GLU A 45 11.89 12.76 -1.88
C GLU A 45 12.57 13.10 -0.54
N LEU A 46 11.81 13.11 0.55
CA LEU A 46 12.34 13.32 1.91
C LEU A 46 12.76 12.01 2.59
N GLY A 47 12.50 10.86 1.98
CA GLY A 47 12.88 9.57 2.53
C GLY A 47 14.41 9.44 2.69
N SER A 48 14.83 8.84 3.81
CA SER A 48 16.24 8.51 4.02
C SER A 48 16.70 7.45 3.00
N VAL A 49 17.91 7.59 2.48
CA VAL A 49 18.48 6.65 1.53
C VAL A 49 19.39 5.67 2.26
N SER A 50 19.09 4.38 2.13
CA SER A 50 19.83 3.29 2.81
C SER A 50 21.31 3.19 2.38
N ASP A 51 21.57 3.47 1.10
CA ASP A 51 22.92 3.51 0.52
C ASP A 51 23.03 4.71 -0.44
N PRO A 52 23.82 5.74 -0.15
CA PRO A 52 24.00 6.89 -1.03
C PRO A 52 24.46 6.54 -2.45
N ALA A 53 25.11 5.38 -2.66
CA ALA A 53 25.52 4.93 -3.97
C ALA A 53 24.34 4.62 -4.90
N LEU A 54 23.15 4.39 -4.35
CA LEU A 54 21.91 4.20 -5.12
C LEU A 54 21.39 5.50 -5.73
N VAL A 55 21.84 6.64 -5.23
CA VAL A 55 21.39 7.98 -5.65
C VAL A 55 22.61 8.88 -5.92
N PRO A 56 23.47 8.53 -6.87
CA PRO A 56 24.78 9.20 -7.06
C PRO A 56 24.66 10.67 -7.44
N GLN A 57 23.53 11.08 -7.99
CA GLN A 57 23.25 12.48 -8.37
C GLN A 57 22.41 13.23 -7.32
N GLY A 58 22.05 12.56 -6.20
CA GLY A 58 21.22 13.13 -5.14
C GLY A 58 19.73 13.24 -5.46
N ASP A 59 19.28 12.74 -6.62
CA ASP A 59 17.86 12.78 -7.01
C ASP A 59 17.10 11.57 -6.44
N VAL A 60 16.71 11.67 -5.18
CA VAL A 60 15.92 10.65 -4.46
C VAL A 60 14.57 10.43 -5.13
N ALA A 61 13.91 11.52 -5.58
CA ALA A 61 12.61 11.43 -6.24
C ALA A 61 12.66 10.57 -7.51
N ALA A 62 13.67 10.78 -8.35
CA ALA A 62 13.82 9.99 -9.58
C ALA A 62 14.14 8.53 -9.28
N ALA A 63 15.01 8.25 -8.28
CA ALA A 63 15.35 6.89 -7.90
C ALA A 63 14.12 6.13 -7.36
N ARG A 64 13.38 6.71 -6.42
CA ARG A 64 12.16 6.11 -5.84
C ARG A 64 11.04 5.95 -6.88
N ALA A 65 10.90 6.89 -7.81
CA ALA A 65 9.96 6.76 -8.92
C ALA A 65 10.28 5.55 -9.81
N ALA A 66 11.57 5.32 -10.11
CA ALA A 66 11.99 4.15 -10.88
C ALA A 66 11.77 2.84 -10.11
N GLU A 67 12.03 2.82 -8.81
CA GLU A 67 11.77 1.67 -7.92
C GLU A 67 10.29 1.32 -7.86
N LEU A 68 9.40 2.32 -7.78
CA LEU A 68 7.94 2.11 -7.83
C LEU A 68 7.50 1.48 -9.16
N LEU A 69 8.04 1.92 -10.29
CA LEU A 69 7.72 1.33 -11.59
C LEU A 69 8.18 -0.14 -11.68
N GLU A 70 9.33 -0.45 -11.10
CA GLU A 70 9.83 -1.82 -11.02
C GLU A 70 8.94 -2.70 -10.12
N SER A 71 8.58 -2.19 -8.93
CA SER A 71 7.63 -2.83 -8.00
C SER A 71 6.28 -3.09 -8.66
N ALA A 72 5.69 -2.07 -9.30
CA ALA A 72 4.42 -2.17 -10.01
C ALA A 72 4.43 -3.29 -11.06
N ARG A 73 5.51 -3.40 -11.86
CA ARG A 73 5.68 -4.47 -12.83
C ARG A 73 5.72 -5.85 -12.17
N VAL A 74 6.40 -5.99 -11.05
CA VAL A 74 6.46 -7.24 -10.27
C VAL A 74 5.08 -7.61 -9.73
N LEU A 75 4.32 -6.64 -9.22
CA LEU A 75 2.97 -6.83 -8.71
C LEU A 75 1.95 -7.14 -9.82
N GLY A 76 2.26 -6.81 -11.07
CA GLY A 76 1.35 -6.97 -12.20
C GLY A 76 0.37 -5.80 -12.36
N ALA A 77 0.69 -4.63 -11.80
CA ALA A 77 -0.10 -3.43 -12.00
C ALA A 77 -0.09 -3.01 -13.48
N ALA A 78 -1.25 -2.61 -13.99
CA ALA A 78 -1.43 -2.19 -15.38
C ALA A 78 -0.96 -0.75 -15.60
N GLU A 79 -1.07 0.11 -14.59
CA GLU A 79 -0.70 1.53 -14.66
C GLU A 79 -0.17 2.02 -13.31
N VAL A 80 0.74 3.00 -13.37
CA VAL A 80 1.23 3.78 -12.22
C VAL A 80 0.95 5.25 -12.48
N VAL A 81 0.24 5.89 -11.57
CA VAL A 81 -0.08 7.32 -11.58
C VAL A 81 0.71 7.98 -10.45
N GLN A 82 1.75 8.73 -10.80
CA GLN A 82 2.48 9.54 -9.83
C GLN A 82 1.97 10.97 -9.88
N LEU A 83 1.35 11.45 -8.80
CA LEU A 83 0.76 12.79 -8.74
C LEU A 83 1.82 13.87 -8.52
N GLY A 84 2.91 13.55 -7.82
CA GLY A 84 4.07 14.43 -7.67
C GLY A 84 3.85 15.58 -6.70
N HIS A 85 2.94 15.44 -5.75
CA HIS A 85 2.83 16.38 -4.63
C HIS A 85 4.07 16.29 -3.73
N ALA A 86 4.36 17.39 -3.01
CA ALA A 86 5.52 17.45 -2.12
C ALA A 86 5.39 16.45 -0.97
N ASP A 87 6.43 15.65 -0.79
CA ASP A 87 6.59 14.73 0.34
C ASP A 87 6.59 15.49 1.67
N GLY A 88 5.99 14.93 2.70
CA GLY A 88 5.80 15.56 4.02
C GLY A 88 4.70 16.63 4.07
N CYS A 89 3.97 16.86 2.97
CA CYS A 89 2.97 17.92 2.86
C CYS A 89 1.59 17.45 2.38
N LEU A 90 1.36 16.15 2.19
CA LEU A 90 0.15 15.64 1.55
C LEU A 90 -1.12 15.95 2.33
N ARG A 91 -1.03 16.03 3.66
CA ARG A 91 -2.17 16.37 4.52
C ARG A 91 -2.71 17.80 4.24
N TRP A 92 -1.86 18.69 3.74
CA TRP A 92 -2.19 20.09 3.48
C TRP A 92 -2.20 20.44 1.98
N ALA A 93 -2.06 19.44 1.10
CA ALA A 93 -2.00 19.63 -0.34
C ALA A 93 -3.42 19.73 -0.95
N ASP A 94 -3.99 20.92 -1.03
CA ASP A 94 -5.37 21.12 -1.54
C ASP A 94 -5.58 20.59 -2.97
N ALA A 95 -4.55 20.65 -3.81
CA ALA A 95 -4.61 20.10 -5.17
C ALA A 95 -4.78 18.58 -5.23
N LEU A 96 -4.41 17.86 -4.18
CA LEU A 96 -4.54 16.40 -4.11
C LEU A 96 -6.00 15.94 -4.21
N ASP A 97 -6.95 16.72 -3.70
CA ASP A 97 -8.39 16.42 -3.80
C ASP A 97 -8.85 16.36 -5.26
N ALA A 98 -8.46 17.34 -6.05
CA ALA A 98 -8.85 17.42 -7.46
C ALA A 98 -8.19 16.31 -8.29
N ASP A 99 -6.92 15.99 -8.00
CA ASP A 99 -6.18 14.94 -8.69
C ASP A 99 -6.75 13.56 -8.38
N LEU A 100 -7.06 13.26 -7.13
CA LEU A 100 -7.71 12.00 -6.73
C LEU A 100 -9.10 11.86 -7.35
N ALA A 101 -9.91 12.93 -7.35
CA ALA A 101 -11.21 12.92 -8.00
C ALA A 101 -11.08 12.65 -9.51
N ALA A 102 -10.11 13.27 -10.18
CA ALA A 102 -9.87 13.05 -11.61
C ALA A 102 -9.46 11.59 -11.89
N VAL A 103 -8.60 11.00 -11.07
CA VAL A 103 -8.20 9.59 -11.21
C VAL A 103 -9.40 8.67 -11.01
N LEU A 104 -10.20 8.86 -9.96
CA LEU A 104 -11.40 8.05 -9.70
C LEU A 104 -12.41 8.11 -10.86
N VAL A 105 -12.64 9.29 -11.43
CA VAL A 105 -13.53 9.48 -12.57
C VAL A 105 -12.97 8.80 -13.84
N ARG A 106 -11.67 8.87 -14.06
CA ARG A 106 -10.99 8.25 -15.21
C ARG A 106 -11.03 6.73 -15.13
N GLU A 107 -10.57 6.18 -14.00
CA GLU A 107 -10.38 4.75 -13.83
C GLU A 107 -11.69 4.00 -13.53
N ARG A 108 -12.65 4.65 -12.90
CA ARG A 108 -13.94 4.07 -12.53
C ARG A 108 -13.79 2.70 -11.83
N PRO A 109 -12.95 2.61 -10.79
CA PRO A 109 -12.63 1.34 -10.17
C PRO A 109 -13.84 0.71 -9.48
N ASP A 110 -13.80 -0.60 -9.25
CA ASP A 110 -14.75 -1.30 -8.39
C ASP A 110 -14.29 -1.31 -6.93
N ALA A 111 -12.99 -1.28 -6.71
CA ALA A 111 -12.40 -1.19 -5.38
C ALA A 111 -11.33 -0.09 -5.32
N VAL A 112 -11.27 0.60 -4.19
CA VAL A 112 -10.18 1.49 -3.79
C VAL A 112 -9.58 0.97 -2.49
N ILE A 113 -8.26 0.88 -2.44
CA ILE A 113 -7.49 0.50 -1.25
C ILE A 113 -6.62 1.69 -0.85
N THR A 114 -6.62 2.06 0.42
CA THR A 114 -5.77 3.13 0.97
C THR A 114 -5.47 2.90 2.45
N PHE A 115 -4.78 3.82 3.10
CA PHE A 115 -4.53 3.77 4.54
C PHE A 115 -5.80 3.88 5.37
N ASP A 116 -5.76 3.41 6.63
CA ASP A 116 -6.78 3.74 7.63
C ASP A 116 -6.46 5.10 8.31
N ALA A 117 -7.36 5.57 9.15
CA ALA A 117 -7.33 6.89 9.77
C ALA A 117 -6.09 7.15 10.66
N ASP A 118 -5.45 6.08 11.17
CA ASP A 118 -4.21 6.18 11.95
C ASP A 118 -2.94 6.28 11.07
N GLY A 119 -3.08 6.19 9.74
CA GLY A 119 -1.94 6.23 8.81
C GLY A 119 -0.86 5.20 9.13
N LEU A 120 -1.23 4.03 9.66
CA LEU A 120 -0.40 2.93 10.14
C LEU A 120 0.42 3.22 11.40
N TYR A 121 0.99 4.41 11.52
CA TYR A 121 1.85 4.84 12.63
C TYR A 121 1.82 6.37 12.84
N TRP A 122 0.69 7.01 12.54
CA TRP A 122 0.46 8.45 12.65
C TRP A 122 1.30 9.30 11.69
N HIS A 123 1.64 8.75 10.51
CA HIS A 123 2.31 9.54 9.48
C HIS A 123 1.32 10.55 8.87
N ASP A 124 1.64 11.84 8.93
CA ASP A 124 0.74 12.90 8.45
C ASP A 124 0.36 12.74 6.98
N ASP A 125 1.28 12.32 6.12
CA ASP A 125 0.99 12.10 4.69
C ASP A 125 0.04 10.91 4.49
N HIS A 126 0.18 9.82 5.26
CA HIS A 126 -0.74 8.67 5.19
C HIS A 126 -2.14 9.06 5.65
N ILE A 127 -2.23 9.85 6.74
CA ILE A 127 -3.49 10.40 7.24
C ILE A 127 -4.11 11.32 6.17
N GLY A 128 -3.31 12.18 5.55
CA GLY A 128 -3.76 13.06 4.48
C GLY A 128 -4.32 12.29 3.28
N VAL A 129 -3.64 11.26 2.82
CA VAL A 129 -4.11 10.39 1.73
C VAL A 129 -5.38 9.65 2.12
N HIS A 130 -5.48 9.14 3.36
CA HIS A 130 -6.71 8.55 3.89
C HIS A 130 -7.88 9.52 3.84
N GLU A 131 -7.73 10.72 4.42
CA GLU A 131 -8.78 11.73 4.53
C GLU A 131 -9.30 12.14 3.14
N ARG A 132 -8.39 12.43 2.20
CA ARG A 132 -8.71 12.91 0.86
C ARG A 132 -9.29 11.82 -0.04
N THR A 133 -8.75 10.60 0.02
CA THR A 133 -9.31 9.47 -0.74
C THR A 133 -10.72 9.13 -0.26
N SER A 134 -10.94 9.13 1.05
CA SER A 134 -12.26 8.88 1.65
C SER A 134 -13.26 9.96 1.25
N ALA A 135 -12.86 11.24 1.27
CA ALA A 135 -13.68 12.36 0.84
C ALA A 135 -14.03 12.28 -0.65
N ALA A 136 -13.07 11.91 -1.51
CA ALA A 136 -13.30 11.78 -2.94
C ALA A 136 -14.29 10.65 -3.26
N VAL A 137 -14.21 9.50 -2.57
CA VAL A 137 -15.18 8.41 -2.72
C VAL A 137 -16.56 8.83 -2.20
N ALA A 138 -16.63 9.53 -1.05
CA ALA A 138 -17.89 10.05 -0.51
C ALA A 138 -18.57 11.07 -1.45
N ALA A 139 -17.78 11.90 -2.13
CA ALA A 139 -18.30 12.83 -3.13
C ALA A 139 -18.91 12.11 -4.34
N LEU A 140 -18.34 10.99 -4.77
CA LEU A 140 -18.94 10.13 -5.78
C LEU A 140 -20.23 9.50 -5.30
N ASP A 141 -20.28 9.01 -4.05
CA ASP A 141 -21.46 8.39 -3.44
C ASP A 141 -22.63 9.39 -3.34
N ALA A 142 -22.33 10.66 -3.11
CA ALA A 142 -23.30 11.75 -3.11
C ALA A 142 -23.76 12.20 -4.51
N THR A 143 -23.11 11.71 -5.59
CA THR A 143 -23.38 12.14 -6.97
C THR A 143 -24.34 11.16 -7.66
N PRO A 144 -25.58 11.59 -8.05
CA PRO A 144 -26.54 10.72 -8.70
C PRO A 144 -26.01 10.08 -9.99
N GLY A 145 -26.09 8.76 -10.08
CA GLY A 145 -25.65 7.99 -11.25
C GLY A 145 -24.13 7.80 -11.39
N ALA A 146 -23.32 8.27 -10.42
CA ALA A 146 -21.90 7.97 -10.41
C ALA A 146 -21.65 6.49 -10.11
N ARG A 147 -20.55 5.95 -10.68
CA ARG A 147 -20.06 4.62 -10.30
C ARG A 147 -19.22 4.79 -9.04
N VAL A 148 -19.72 4.27 -7.93
CA VAL A 148 -19.06 4.37 -6.63
C VAL A 148 -18.24 3.10 -6.38
N PRO A 149 -16.95 3.19 -6.04
CA PRO A 149 -16.16 2.01 -5.67
C PRO A 149 -16.49 1.54 -4.26
N ALA A 150 -16.16 0.28 -3.96
CA ALA A 150 -15.97 -0.16 -2.59
C ALA A 150 -14.65 0.43 -2.05
N LEU A 151 -14.64 0.92 -0.82
CA LEU A 151 -13.45 1.48 -0.20
C LEU A 151 -12.96 0.56 0.94
N TYR A 152 -11.67 0.25 0.89
CA TYR A 152 -10.99 -0.59 1.88
C TYR A 152 -9.79 0.17 2.46
N TYR A 153 -9.64 0.06 3.77
CA TYR A 153 -8.50 0.59 4.49
C TYR A 153 -7.57 -0.55 4.89
N VAL A 154 -6.28 -0.38 4.64
CA VAL A 154 -5.26 -1.31 5.13
C VAL A 154 -5.29 -1.32 6.66
N SER A 155 -5.36 -2.49 7.24
CA SER A 155 -5.36 -2.70 8.68
C SER A 155 -4.09 -3.42 9.10
N LEU A 156 -3.44 -2.93 10.13
CA LEU A 156 -2.23 -3.53 10.68
C LEU A 156 -2.45 -3.90 12.15
N ALA A 157 -2.28 -5.18 12.47
CA ALA A 157 -2.44 -5.62 13.85
C ALA A 157 -1.36 -5.02 14.77
N PRO A 158 -1.71 -4.59 15.99
CA PRO A 158 -0.72 -4.18 16.97
C PRO A 158 0.35 -5.26 17.19
N GLY A 159 1.62 -4.86 17.18
CA GLY A 159 2.76 -5.77 17.34
C GLY A 159 3.18 -6.55 16.08
N ALA A 160 2.49 -6.40 14.94
CA ALA A 160 2.88 -7.08 13.70
C ALA A 160 4.28 -6.66 13.22
N ILE A 161 4.57 -5.36 13.22
CA ILE A 161 5.91 -4.86 12.83
C ILE A 161 6.97 -5.24 13.88
N ARG A 162 6.61 -5.24 15.18
CA ARG A 162 7.50 -5.74 16.23
C ARG A 162 7.91 -7.19 15.96
N ALA A 163 6.97 -8.05 15.63
CA ALA A 163 7.24 -9.45 15.33
C ALA A 163 8.18 -9.62 14.11
N ILE A 164 8.03 -8.78 13.09
CA ILE A 164 8.92 -8.75 11.91
C ILE A 164 10.34 -8.34 12.31
N VAL A 165 10.47 -7.29 13.11
CA VAL A 165 11.78 -6.81 13.59
C VAL A 165 12.47 -7.86 14.47
N ASP A 166 11.74 -8.49 15.38
CA ASP A 166 12.28 -9.52 16.29
C ASP A 166 12.73 -10.76 15.50
N ALA A 167 11.97 -11.21 14.51
CA ALA A 167 12.34 -12.29 13.62
C ALA A 167 13.61 -11.97 12.81
N ALA A 168 13.69 -10.77 12.23
CA ALA A 168 14.88 -10.33 11.52
C ALA A 168 16.13 -10.30 12.43
N HIS A 169 15.99 -9.85 13.66
CA HIS A 169 17.09 -9.87 14.64
C HIS A 169 17.52 -11.31 14.99
N ALA A 170 16.60 -12.25 15.07
CA ALA A 170 16.90 -13.65 15.30
C ALA A 170 17.69 -14.26 14.13
N CYS A 171 17.43 -13.83 12.90
CA CYS A 171 18.16 -14.21 11.69
C CYS A 171 19.49 -13.43 11.47
N GLY A 172 19.90 -12.60 12.42
CA GLY A 172 21.18 -11.87 12.35
C GLY A 172 21.09 -10.47 11.76
N GLY A 173 19.89 -9.95 11.54
CA GLY A 173 19.65 -8.58 11.09
C GLY A 173 20.20 -7.54 12.08
N ALA A 174 20.54 -6.36 11.59
CA ALA A 174 21.13 -5.30 12.40
C ALA A 174 20.21 -4.90 13.56
N ARG A 175 20.83 -4.71 14.73
CA ARG A 175 20.13 -4.26 15.95
C ARG A 175 20.28 -2.74 16.18
N ASP A 176 20.77 -2.04 15.19
CA ASP A 176 21.09 -0.63 15.29
C ASP A 176 19.81 0.23 15.34
N GLY A 177 19.53 0.76 16.53
CA GLY A 177 18.53 1.80 16.74
C GLY A 177 17.06 1.35 16.90
N GLY A 178 16.75 0.07 16.80
CA GLY A 178 15.46 -0.48 17.23
C GLY A 178 14.21 0.02 16.49
N GLY A 179 14.34 0.64 15.32
CA GLY A 179 13.22 1.22 14.56
C GLY A 179 13.16 0.78 13.11
N LEU A 180 11.98 0.90 12.53
CA LEU A 180 11.77 0.82 11.09
C LEU A 180 11.65 2.26 10.58
N TRP A 181 12.59 2.70 9.73
CA TRP A 181 12.71 4.11 9.29
C TRP A 181 12.80 5.14 10.45
N GLY A 182 13.41 4.76 11.57
CA GLY A 182 13.49 5.60 12.76
C GLY A 182 12.22 5.61 13.64
N ILE A 183 11.21 4.84 13.27
CA ILE A 183 9.94 4.70 14.00
C ILE A 183 9.99 3.44 14.89
N SER A 184 9.52 3.55 16.13
CA SER A 184 9.38 2.38 17.00
C SER A 184 8.45 1.35 16.36
N PRO A 185 8.84 0.07 16.28
CA PRO A 185 7.95 -0.98 15.77
C PRO A 185 6.63 -1.10 16.55
N ASP A 186 6.60 -0.66 17.80
CA ASP A 186 5.40 -0.68 18.65
C ASP A 186 4.44 0.49 18.35
N ALA A 187 4.83 1.46 17.52
CA ALA A 187 3.95 2.55 17.11
C ALA A 187 2.97 2.13 16.00
N PHE A 188 3.26 1.02 15.31
CA PHE A 188 2.45 0.58 14.19
C PHE A 188 1.18 -0.16 14.64
N GLY A 189 0.04 0.20 14.03
CA GLY A 189 -1.24 -0.47 14.24
C GLY A 189 -1.89 -0.22 15.61
N VAL A 190 -1.36 0.70 16.42
CA VAL A 190 -1.82 0.91 17.82
C VAL A 190 -3.27 1.40 17.88
N ALA A 191 -3.68 2.20 16.92
CA ALA A 191 -5.03 2.76 16.87
C ALA A 191 -5.88 2.22 15.71
N THR A 192 -5.33 1.28 14.93
CA THR A 192 -6.06 0.68 13.82
C THR A 192 -7.27 -0.11 14.33
N PRO A 193 -8.49 0.18 13.85
CA PRO A 193 -9.66 -0.62 14.17
C PRO A 193 -9.50 -2.08 13.71
N ALA A 194 -10.22 -2.98 14.35
CA ALA A 194 -10.19 -4.40 13.98
C ALA A 194 -10.50 -4.59 12.48
N PRO A 195 -9.77 -5.44 11.76
CA PRO A 195 -10.05 -5.74 10.36
C PRO A 195 -11.41 -6.43 10.21
N THR A 196 -12.06 -6.16 9.10
CA THR A 196 -13.30 -6.86 8.69
C THR A 196 -13.03 -7.97 7.70
N LEU A 197 -11.81 -8.01 7.14
CA LEU A 197 -11.39 -8.93 6.08
C LEU A 197 -9.92 -9.28 6.27
N THR A 198 -9.58 -10.56 6.09
CA THR A 198 -8.19 -11.04 6.05
C THR A 198 -8.00 -11.89 4.80
N LEU A 199 -7.10 -11.47 3.94
CA LEU A 199 -6.77 -12.19 2.72
C LEU A 199 -5.52 -13.05 2.92
N ASP A 200 -5.63 -14.32 2.57
CA ASP A 200 -4.49 -15.21 2.45
C ASP A 200 -3.78 -14.93 1.13
N VAL A 201 -2.54 -14.45 1.23
CA VAL A 201 -1.69 -14.10 0.09
C VAL A 201 -0.46 -14.99 -0.03
N ARG A 202 -0.44 -16.16 0.65
CA ARG A 202 0.68 -17.12 0.58
C ARG A 202 1.13 -17.45 -0.84
N PRO A 203 0.24 -17.73 -1.80
CA PRO A 203 0.67 -18.03 -3.18
C PRO A 203 1.40 -16.87 -3.87
N TRP A 204 1.12 -15.64 -3.45
CA TRP A 204 1.68 -14.39 -4.02
C TRP A 204 2.81 -13.80 -3.19
N LEU A 205 3.13 -14.39 -2.03
CA LEU A 205 4.18 -13.90 -1.14
C LEU A 205 5.54 -13.74 -1.84
N PRO A 206 6.01 -14.65 -2.71
CA PRO A 206 7.27 -14.45 -3.43
C PRO A 206 7.29 -13.16 -4.25
N ARG A 207 6.18 -12.82 -4.91
CA ARG A 207 6.08 -11.57 -5.69
C ARG A 207 5.98 -10.35 -4.79
N LYS A 208 5.24 -10.43 -3.67
CA LYS A 208 5.22 -9.37 -2.66
C LYS A 208 6.62 -9.07 -2.14
N LEU A 209 7.39 -10.09 -1.75
CA LEU A 209 8.76 -9.91 -1.30
C LEU A 209 9.69 -9.36 -2.39
N ALA A 210 9.51 -9.77 -3.64
CA ALA A 210 10.26 -9.22 -4.76
C ALA A 210 9.92 -7.74 -4.99
N ALA A 211 8.66 -7.34 -4.88
CA ALA A 211 8.23 -5.96 -4.99
C ALA A 211 8.81 -5.09 -3.86
N ILE A 212 8.76 -5.56 -2.60
CA ILE A 212 9.40 -4.88 -1.46
C ILE A 212 10.89 -4.65 -1.75
N ARG A 213 11.60 -5.63 -2.30
CA ARG A 213 13.03 -5.51 -2.64
C ARG A 213 13.34 -4.59 -3.82
N CYS A 214 12.34 -4.19 -4.61
CA CYS A 214 12.52 -3.17 -5.64
C CYS A 214 12.83 -1.80 -5.05
N HIS A 215 12.33 -1.50 -3.85
CA HIS A 215 12.52 -0.22 -3.15
C HIS A 215 13.86 -0.15 -2.42
N ARG A 216 14.95 -0.32 -3.16
CA ARG A 216 16.33 -0.45 -2.62
C ARG A 216 16.79 0.75 -1.81
N THR A 217 16.34 1.95 -2.18
CA THR A 217 16.67 3.17 -1.43
C THR A 217 16.10 3.13 -0.02
N GLN A 218 14.96 2.47 0.20
CA GLN A 218 14.24 2.38 1.47
C GLN A 218 14.47 1.04 2.18
N VAL A 219 14.65 -0.03 1.41
CA VAL A 219 14.80 -1.40 1.90
C VAL A 219 16.27 -1.82 1.72
N GLY A 220 17.16 -1.21 2.50
CA GLY A 220 18.58 -1.54 2.53
C GLY A 220 18.93 -2.64 3.55
N ALA A 221 20.24 -2.88 3.73
CA ALA A 221 20.76 -3.94 4.59
C ALA A 221 20.26 -3.89 6.05
N GLY A 222 19.85 -2.73 6.55
CA GLY A 222 19.23 -2.56 7.87
C GLY A 222 17.73 -2.87 7.92
N SER A 223 17.07 -3.07 6.78
CA SER A 223 15.63 -3.33 6.74
C SER A 223 15.30 -4.74 7.23
N PRO A 224 14.37 -4.90 8.18
CA PRO A 224 13.99 -6.21 8.69
C PRO A 224 13.42 -7.13 7.60
N PHE A 225 12.80 -6.58 6.56
CA PHE A 225 12.22 -7.36 5.45
C PHE A 225 13.26 -8.15 4.63
N LEU A 226 14.55 -7.78 4.69
CA LEU A 226 15.63 -8.51 4.00
C LEU A 226 16.18 -9.68 4.82
N TRP A 227 15.85 -9.74 6.11
CA TRP A 227 16.41 -10.72 7.03
C TRP A 227 15.42 -11.81 7.44
N LEU A 228 14.18 -11.73 6.97
CA LEU A 228 13.19 -12.80 7.19
C LEU A 228 13.59 -14.04 6.39
N ASP A 229 13.66 -15.18 7.07
CA ASP A 229 13.69 -16.46 6.38
C ASP A 229 12.32 -16.82 5.77
N GLU A 230 12.24 -17.95 5.07
CA GLU A 230 11.02 -18.37 4.39
C GLU A 230 9.87 -18.63 5.37
N ASP A 231 10.14 -19.26 6.50
CA ASP A 231 9.14 -19.60 7.51
C ASP A 231 8.61 -18.34 8.20
N ASP A 232 9.49 -17.40 8.54
CA ASP A 232 9.11 -16.11 9.11
C ASP A 232 8.33 -15.25 8.11
N ALA A 233 8.76 -15.22 6.85
CA ALA A 233 8.01 -14.50 5.82
C ALA A 233 6.60 -15.09 5.63
N LEU A 234 6.46 -16.41 5.60
CA LEU A 234 5.16 -17.09 5.55
C LEU A 234 4.30 -16.78 6.77
N ARG A 235 4.89 -16.78 7.95
CA ARG A 235 4.17 -16.54 9.21
C ARG A 235 3.72 -15.09 9.36
N LEU A 236 4.51 -14.12 8.90
CA LEU A 236 4.33 -12.68 9.21
C LEU A 236 3.74 -11.87 8.06
N LEU A 237 3.94 -12.30 6.80
CA LEU A 237 3.57 -11.51 5.62
C LEU A 237 2.55 -12.21 4.70
N ALA A 238 2.17 -13.45 5.01
CA ALA A 238 1.27 -14.23 4.18
C ALA A 238 -0.22 -13.87 4.30
N CYS A 239 -0.56 -13.00 5.23
CA CYS A 239 -1.92 -12.47 5.39
C CYS A 239 -1.90 -10.95 5.30
N GLU A 240 -2.86 -10.40 4.56
CA GLU A 240 -3.10 -8.96 4.49
C GLU A 240 -4.49 -8.67 5.03
N GLN A 241 -4.59 -7.64 5.86
CA GLN A 241 -5.79 -7.31 6.58
C GLN A 241 -6.36 -5.97 6.13
N PHE A 242 -7.67 -5.93 6.02
CA PHE A 242 -8.39 -4.74 5.57
C PHE A 242 -9.61 -4.50 6.44
N ARG A 243 -9.99 -3.24 6.55
CA ARG A 243 -11.26 -2.82 7.08
C ARG A 243 -12.11 -2.22 5.95
N ARG A 244 -13.32 -2.74 5.78
CA ARG A 244 -14.29 -2.13 4.88
C ARG A 244 -14.70 -0.76 5.43
N ALA A 245 -14.62 0.27 4.59
CA ALA A 245 -15.08 1.60 4.95
C ALA A 245 -16.61 1.67 5.02
N HIS A 246 -17.13 2.62 5.79
CA HIS A 246 -18.55 2.94 5.80
C HIS A 246 -18.98 3.82 4.63
N VAL A 247 -18.03 4.42 3.93
CA VAL A 247 -18.20 5.18 2.69
C VAL A 247 -17.90 4.29 1.49
N GLY A 248 -18.57 4.56 0.36
CA GLY A 248 -18.46 3.75 -0.84
C GLY A 248 -19.55 2.67 -0.96
N ASP A 249 -19.60 2.01 -2.10
CA ASP A 249 -20.65 1.03 -2.41
C ASP A 249 -20.51 -0.25 -1.57
N ALA A 250 -21.32 -0.36 -0.54
CA ALA A 250 -21.33 -1.53 0.35
C ALA A 250 -21.77 -2.83 -0.35
N ALA A 251 -22.42 -2.75 -1.52
CA ALA A 251 -22.83 -3.92 -2.28
C ALA A 251 -21.67 -4.52 -3.11
N LYS A 252 -20.59 -3.78 -3.32
CA LYS A 252 -19.42 -4.26 -4.05
C LYS A 252 -18.47 -5.01 -3.12
N ALA A 253 -18.65 -6.28 -2.99
CA ALA A 253 -17.79 -7.16 -2.18
C ALA A 253 -16.56 -7.65 -2.97
N VAL A 254 -15.70 -6.72 -3.45
CA VAL A 254 -14.60 -7.06 -4.37
C VAL A 254 -13.52 -7.89 -3.68
N LEU A 255 -12.98 -7.41 -2.56
CA LEU A 255 -11.96 -8.15 -1.83
C LEU A 255 -12.53 -9.39 -1.13
N GLU A 256 -13.78 -9.35 -0.68
CA GLU A 256 -14.46 -10.50 -0.09
C GLU A 256 -14.65 -11.65 -1.11
N ARG A 257 -14.86 -11.33 -2.39
CA ARG A 257 -14.87 -12.36 -3.46
C ARG A 257 -13.48 -12.98 -3.65
N LEU A 258 -12.43 -12.18 -3.61
CA LEU A 258 -11.07 -12.69 -3.62
C LEU A 258 -10.83 -13.64 -2.44
N GLU A 259 -11.29 -13.30 -1.24
CA GLU A 259 -11.17 -14.16 -0.05
C GLU A 259 -11.80 -15.54 -0.29
N GLN A 260 -12.99 -15.57 -0.90
CA GLN A 260 -13.75 -16.79 -1.16
C GLN A 260 -13.21 -17.61 -2.34
N GLY A 261 -12.16 -17.15 -3.03
CA GLY A 261 -11.61 -17.80 -4.22
C GLY A 261 -12.54 -17.74 -5.43
N VAL A 262 -13.51 -16.85 -5.40
CA VAL A 262 -14.38 -16.54 -6.55
C VAL A 262 -13.64 -15.48 -7.36
N ASP A 263 -13.28 -15.80 -8.60
CA ASP A 263 -12.63 -14.85 -9.51
C ASP A 263 -13.44 -13.56 -9.58
N ALA A 264 -12.74 -12.43 -9.41
CA ALA A 264 -13.34 -11.11 -9.32
C ALA A 264 -13.93 -10.64 -10.66
#